data_33a026cfed6bfb3a1bedb01e4495338b
#
_entry.id   33a026cfed6bfb3a1bedb01e4495338b
#
_cell.length_a   1.000
_cell.length_b   1.000
_cell.length_c   1.000
_cell.angle_alpha   90.00
_cell.angle_beta   90.00
_cell.angle_gamma   90.00
#
_symmetry.space_group_name_H-M   'P 1'
#
loop_
_entity.id
_entity.type
_entity.pdbx_description
1 polymer ?
#
loop_
_entity_poly.entity_id
_entity_poly.type
_entity_poly.pdbx_seq_one_letter_code
_entity_poly.pdbx_strand_id
1 'polypeptide(L)'
;QGPLTWPGQHAGFLGPQFDPWQIKGDPQNKDFRVDSLTLAQGMNVTRLEKRQLLLKEVNLQQQQLEDAAQSRRLSHDQQLVFSLLTSSKLTQAFDMNREPDAVRDRYGRHTTGQSLLLARRLVEVGVPIVQVNIGRVQTWDNHSNIFPTLKDRLLPPLDQGMSALLDDLSSQGLLAETLVLMLGEFGRTPKINTNNGRDHWGPCFFGLFAGAGVQGGQVIGKSDPIGAYPVSTAYAPDDVGATVYHALGIDPQTVVRDRLNRPTILNQGHPIEALYDGSSS
;
A
#
# COMPACT_ATOMS: atom_id res chain seq x y z
N GLN A 1 -11.24 -21.26 -11.31
CA GLN A 1 -11.32 -20.58 -10.00
C GLN A 1 -11.15 -19.10 -10.27
N GLY A 2 -12.11 -18.27 -9.87
CA GLY A 2 -11.99 -16.81 -9.94
C GLY A 2 -10.83 -16.30 -9.07
N PRO A 3 -10.42 -15.07 -9.24
CA PRO A 3 -9.38 -14.48 -8.40
C PRO A 3 -9.82 -14.55 -6.95
N LEU A 4 -8.96 -15.13 -6.08
CA LEU A 4 -9.18 -15.14 -4.65
C LEU A 4 -9.20 -13.69 -4.16
N THR A 5 -10.30 -13.31 -3.52
CA THR A 5 -10.42 -12.01 -2.86
C THR A 5 -9.96 -12.17 -1.42
N TRP A 6 -8.89 -11.47 -1.06
CA TRP A 6 -8.34 -11.50 0.30
C TRP A 6 -8.83 -10.31 1.11
N PRO A 7 -8.96 -10.45 2.44
CA PRO A 7 -9.25 -9.32 3.31
C PRO A 7 -8.27 -8.15 3.06
N GLY A 8 -8.78 -6.93 3.08
CA GLY A 8 -7.97 -5.72 2.87
C GLY A 8 -7.66 -5.35 1.41
N GLN A 9 -8.11 -6.14 0.42
CA GLN A 9 -7.94 -5.81 -1.00
C GLN A 9 -9.03 -4.92 -1.58
N HIS A 10 -10.13 -4.77 -0.86
CA HIS A 10 -11.30 -4.01 -1.29
C HIS A 10 -11.81 -3.11 -0.16
N ALA A 11 -12.55 -2.07 -0.53
CA ALA A 11 -13.13 -1.11 0.42
C ALA A 11 -14.26 -1.66 1.31
N GLY A 12 -14.61 -2.93 1.16
CA GLY A 12 -15.54 -3.64 2.03
C GLY A 12 -16.91 -2.96 2.09
N PHE A 13 -17.33 -2.55 3.29
CA PHE A 13 -18.64 -1.94 3.53
C PHE A 13 -18.83 -0.55 2.87
N LEU A 14 -17.75 0.13 2.53
CA LEU A 14 -17.80 1.42 1.81
C LEU A 14 -18.24 1.23 0.35
N GLY A 15 -17.98 0.08 -0.23
CA GLY A 15 -18.39 -0.28 -1.58
C GLY A 15 -17.29 -0.15 -2.64
N PRO A 16 -17.50 -0.79 -3.82
CA PRO A 16 -16.48 -0.93 -4.85
C PRO A 16 -15.93 0.38 -5.43
N GLN A 17 -16.66 1.47 -5.30
CA GLN A 17 -16.22 2.80 -5.74
C GLN A 17 -15.01 3.34 -4.96
N PHE A 18 -14.75 2.77 -3.78
CA PHE A 18 -13.60 3.10 -2.93
C PHE A 18 -12.53 2.01 -2.95
N ASP A 19 -12.67 1.01 -3.82
CA ASP A 19 -11.65 -0.02 -3.94
C ASP A 19 -10.32 0.60 -4.39
N PRO A 20 -9.20 0.17 -3.78
CA PRO A 20 -7.90 0.59 -4.24
C PRO A 20 -7.65 0.12 -5.68
N TRP A 21 -6.99 0.96 -6.47
CA TRP A 21 -6.58 0.57 -7.81
C TRP A 21 -5.52 -0.51 -7.76
N GLN A 22 -5.88 -1.71 -8.20
CA GLN A 22 -5.00 -2.86 -8.18
C GLN A 22 -4.16 -2.93 -9.46
N ILE A 23 -2.84 -2.81 -9.30
CA ILE A 23 -1.87 -3.02 -10.37
C ILE A 23 -1.55 -4.50 -10.46
N LYS A 24 -1.77 -5.08 -11.62
CA LYS A 24 -1.45 -6.48 -11.92
C LYS A 24 -0.21 -6.52 -12.81
N GLY A 25 0.62 -7.53 -12.62
CA GLY A 25 1.85 -7.72 -13.39
C GLY A 25 3.08 -7.69 -12.50
N ASP A 26 4.21 -8.06 -13.07
CA ASP A 26 5.50 -8.09 -12.39
C ASP A 26 6.41 -6.99 -12.96
N PRO A 27 6.76 -5.97 -12.15
CA PRO A 27 7.62 -4.87 -12.59
C PRO A 27 9.05 -5.30 -12.98
N GLN A 28 9.44 -6.52 -12.66
CA GLN A 28 10.70 -7.11 -13.11
C GLN A 28 10.72 -7.35 -14.63
N ASN A 29 9.58 -7.65 -15.22
CA ASN A 29 9.47 -8.00 -16.64
C ASN A 29 9.76 -6.78 -17.52
N LYS A 30 10.50 -7.00 -18.61
CA LYS A 30 10.83 -5.95 -19.59
C LYS A 30 9.58 -5.35 -20.26
N ASP A 31 8.53 -6.16 -20.42
CA ASP A 31 7.27 -5.77 -21.04
C ASP A 31 6.22 -5.34 -20.00
N PHE A 32 6.64 -5.05 -18.76
CA PHE A 32 5.73 -4.58 -17.72
C PHE A 32 5.04 -3.30 -18.17
N ARG A 33 3.73 -3.34 -18.18
CA ARG A 33 2.86 -2.20 -18.45
C ARG A 33 1.55 -2.36 -17.68
N VAL A 34 0.90 -1.26 -17.45
CA VAL A 34 -0.41 -1.22 -16.81
C VAL A 34 -1.44 -0.99 -17.91
N ASP A 35 -2.15 -2.03 -18.30
CA ASP A 35 -3.08 -2.01 -19.45
C ASP A 35 -4.16 -0.93 -19.32
N SER A 36 -4.62 -0.65 -18.09
CA SER A 36 -5.60 0.41 -17.81
C SER A 36 -5.07 1.83 -18.05
N LEU A 37 -3.76 2.02 -18.18
CA LEU A 37 -3.12 3.29 -18.52
C LEU A 37 -2.71 3.38 -20.00
N THR A 38 -2.88 2.31 -20.77
CA THR A 38 -2.63 2.32 -22.20
C THR A 38 -3.91 2.73 -22.94
N LEU A 39 -3.80 3.75 -23.77
CA LEU A 39 -4.90 4.14 -24.63
C LEU A 39 -5.19 3.01 -25.62
N ALA A 40 -6.47 2.69 -25.81
CA ALA A 40 -6.91 1.71 -26.78
C ALA A 40 -6.37 2.04 -28.19
N GLN A 41 -6.14 1.00 -28.99
CA GLN A 41 -5.62 1.16 -30.35
C GLN A 41 -6.45 2.17 -31.16
N GLY A 42 -5.80 3.16 -31.77
CA GLY A 42 -6.45 4.26 -32.49
C GLY A 42 -6.92 5.43 -31.62
N MET A 43 -6.69 5.39 -30.30
CA MET A 43 -6.95 6.50 -29.39
C MET A 43 -5.66 7.28 -29.13
N ASN A 44 -5.74 8.61 -29.15
CA ASN A 44 -4.67 9.50 -28.68
C ASN A 44 -5.22 10.47 -27.64
N VAL A 45 -4.35 11.21 -26.96
CA VAL A 45 -4.71 12.15 -25.89
C VAL A 45 -5.73 13.18 -26.39
N THR A 46 -5.50 13.78 -27.57
CA THR A 46 -6.42 14.76 -28.14
C THR A 46 -7.82 14.19 -28.42
N ARG A 47 -7.90 12.94 -28.83
CA ARG A 47 -9.17 12.25 -29.06
C ARG A 47 -9.87 11.89 -27.76
N LEU A 48 -9.09 11.60 -26.71
CA LEU A 48 -9.60 11.38 -25.36
C LEU A 48 -10.16 12.68 -24.77
N GLU A 49 -9.42 13.79 -24.89
CA GLU A 49 -9.87 15.13 -24.46
C GLU A 49 -11.16 15.57 -25.15
N LYS A 50 -11.28 15.38 -26.47
CA LYS A 50 -12.51 15.66 -27.20
C LYS A 50 -13.69 14.82 -26.71
N ARG A 51 -13.47 13.53 -26.40
CA ARG A 51 -14.50 12.67 -25.82
C ARG A 51 -14.90 13.11 -24.42
N GLN A 52 -13.94 13.59 -23.61
CA GLN A 52 -14.21 14.14 -22.29
C GLN A 52 -15.10 15.39 -22.37
N LEU A 53 -14.82 16.30 -23.30
CA LEU A 53 -15.65 17.49 -23.51
C LEU A 53 -17.06 17.10 -23.92
N LEU A 54 -17.21 16.17 -24.87
CA LEU A 54 -18.52 15.68 -25.33
C LEU A 54 -19.30 15.01 -24.19
N LEU A 55 -18.62 14.18 -23.35
CA LEU A 55 -19.24 13.54 -22.21
C LEU A 55 -19.69 14.55 -21.16
N LYS A 56 -18.90 15.61 -20.95
CA LYS A 56 -19.26 16.71 -20.06
C LYS A 56 -20.50 17.46 -20.51
N GLU A 57 -20.63 17.69 -21.81
CA GLU A 57 -21.84 18.31 -22.41
C GLU A 57 -23.07 17.40 -22.27
N VAL A 58 -22.93 16.09 -22.55
CA VAL A 58 -24.00 15.11 -22.37
C VAL A 58 -24.42 15.01 -20.91
N ASN A 59 -23.47 14.97 -19.99
CA ASN A 59 -23.75 14.92 -18.54
C ASN A 59 -24.45 16.21 -18.05
N LEU A 60 -24.08 17.36 -18.57
CA LEU A 60 -24.76 18.64 -18.27
C LEU A 60 -26.23 18.62 -18.72
N GLN A 61 -26.53 18.05 -19.90
CA GLN A 61 -27.90 17.89 -20.38
C GLN A 61 -28.68 16.85 -19.56
N GLN A 62 -28.04 15.73 -19.12
CA GLN A 62 -28.67 14.75 -18.24
C GLN A 62 -28.90 15.30 -16.82
N GLN A 63 -28.00 16.14 -16.30
CA GLN A 63 -28.17 16.79 -14.99
C GLN A 63 -29.39 17.73 -14.93
N GLN A 64 -29.83 18.21 -16.06
CA GLN A 64 -31.09 18.98 -16.15
C GLN A 64 -32.34 18.10 -16.12
N LEU A 65 -32.18 16.77 -16.24
CA LEU A 65 -33.27 15.81 -16.39
C LEU A 65 -33.39 14.79 -15.24
N GLU A 66 -32.35 14.60 -14.39
CA GLU A 66 -32.32 13.57 -13.35
C GLU A 66 -31.80 14.07 -11.99
N ASP A 67 -32.28 13.43 -10.92
CA ASP A 67 -31.96 13.71 -9.53
C ASP A 67 -30.43 13.71 -9.22
N ALA A 68 -29.96 14.80 -8.67
CA ALA A 68 -28.59 15.30 -8.66
C ALA A 68 -27.53 14.46 -7.93
N ALA A 69 -27.86 13.36 -7.23
CA ALA A 69 -26.90 12.61 -6.38
C ALA A 69 -26.15 11.50 -7.13
N GLN A 70 -26.83 10.76 -8.00
CA GLN A 70 -26.25 9.64 -8.74
C GLN A 70 -25.41 10.12 -9.94
N SER A 71 -25.82 11.19 -10.57
CA SER A 71 -25.11 11.85 -11.66
C SER A 71 -23.79 12.49 -11.22
N ARG A 72 -23.73 13.06 -10.02
CA ARG A 72 -22.48 13.65 -9.46
C ARG A 72 -21.41 12.61 -9.15
N ARG A 73 -21.78 11.40 -8.71
CA ARG A 73 -20.83 10.32 -8.43
C ARG A 73 -20.18 9.78 -9.70
N LEU A 74 -20.98 9.52 -10.73
CA LEU A 74 -20.47 9.03 -12.02
C LEU A 74 -19.51 10.03 -12.67
N SER A 75 -19.79 11.33 -12.55
CA SER A 75 -18.94 12.41 -13.06
C SER A 75 -17.59 12.50 -12.32
N HIS A 76 -17.55 12.25 -11.01
CA HIS A 76 -16.32 12.27 -10.23
C HIS A 76 -15.38 11.10 -10.61
N ASP A 77 -15.89 9.88 -10.69
CA ASP A 77 -15.12 8.70 -11.06
C ASP A 77 -14.58 8.80 -12.50
N GLN A 78 -15.39 9.33 -13.42
CA GLN A 78 -14.95 9.59 -14.78
C GLN A 78 -13.83 10.63 -14.83
N GLN A 79 -13.92 11.72 -14.07
CA GLN A 79 -12.87 12.74 -13.99
C GLN A 79 -11.58 12.17 -13.44
N LEU A 80 -11.64 11.32 -12.42
CA LEU A 80 -10.49 10.63 -11.84
C LEU A 80 -9.81 9.75 -12.90
N VAL A 81 -10.56 8.89 -13.57
CA VAL A 81 -10.05 8.02 -14.65
C VAL A 81 -9.39 8.84 -15.76
N PHE A 82 -10.03 9.93 -16.20
CA PHE A 82 -9.46 10.80 -17.24
C PHE A 82 -8.17 11.48 -16.76
N SER A 83 -8.12 11.95 -15.51
CA SER A 83 -6.91 12.56 -14.94
C SER A 83 -5.75 11.57 -14.88
N LEU A 84 -6.03 10.32 -14.52
CA LEU A 84 -5.04 9.24 -14.52
C LEU A 84 -4.54 8.92 -15.94
N LEU A 85 -5.44 8.78 -16.91
CA LEU A 85 -5.10 8.46 -18.30
C LEU A 85 -4.36 9.61 -19.02
N THR A 86 -4.58 10.84 -18.63
CA THR A 86 -3.93 12.04 -19.21
C THR A 86 -2.70 12.48 -18.45
N SER A 87 -2.45 11.95 -17.26
CA SER A 87 -1.25 12.25 -16.47
C SER A 87 0.00 11.61 -17.09
N SER A 88 0.75 12.40 -17.85
CA SER A 88 2.03 11.96 -18.40
C SER A 88 3.04 11.56 -17.31
N LYS A 89 2.99 12.22 -16.14
CA LYS A 89 3.86 11.89 -14.99
C LYS A 89 3.55 10.51 -14.43
N LEU A 90 2.27 10.20 -14.21
CA LEU A 90 1.87 8.90 -13.70
C LEU A 90 2.18 7.78 -14.70
N THR A 91 1.87 7.97 -15.98
CA THR A 91 2.21 6.99 -17.03
C THR A 91 3.71 6.72 -17.10
N GLN A 92 4.53 7.79 -16.97
CA GLN A 92 5.98 7.66 -16.94
C GLN A 92 6.48 6.96 -15.66
N ALA A 93 5.81 7.12 -14.52
CA ALA A 93 6.17 6.42 -13.27
C ALA A 93 6.07 4.90 -13.43
N PHE A 94 5.14 4.40 -14.23
CA PHE A 94 5.02 2.96 -14.52
C PHE A 94 6.04 2.42 -15.54
N ASP A 95 6.70 3.29 -16.29
CA ASP A 95 7.74 2.87 -17.24
C ASP A 95 9.06 2.58 -16.50
N MET A 96 9.21 1.33 -16.07
CA MET A 96 10.40 0.85 -15.34
C MET A 96 11.68 0.89 -16.20
N ASN A 97 11.58 0.97 -17.52
CA ASN A 97 12.73 1.05 -18.41
C ASN A 97 13.40 2.45 -18.38
N ARG A 98 12.74 3.43 -17.78
CA ARG A 98 13.31 4.76 -17.56
C ARG A 98 14.30 4.82 -16.39
N GLU A 99 14.29 3.81 -15.52
CA GLU A 99 15.26 3.72 -14.44
C GLU A 99 16.60 3.21 -14.95
N PRO A 100 17.71 3.85 -14.56
CA PRO A 100 19.05 3.34 -14.84
C PRO A 100 19.24 1.91 -14.33
N ASP A 101 19.97 1.09 -15.07
CA ASP A 101 20.25 -0.28 -14.67
C ASP A 101 20.88 -0.37 -13.28
N ALA A 102 21.80 0.54 -12.94
CA ALA A 102 22.43 0.58 -11.62
C ALA A 102 21.41 0.77 -10.48
N VAL A 103 20.36 1.58 -10.70
CA VAL A 103 19.27 1.76 -9.72
C VAL A 103 18.46 0.47 -9.61
N ARG A 104 18.06 -0.09 -10.74
CA ARG A 104 17.30 -1.35 -10.76
C ARG A 104 18.07 -2.50 -10.10
N ASP A 105 19.41 -2.56 -10.30
CA ASP A 105 20.27 -3.57 -9.69
C ASP A 105 20.40 -3.37 -8.17
N ARG A 106 20.46 -2.12 -7.70
CA ARG A 106 20.50 -1.81 -6.27
C ARG A 106 19.26 -2.31 -5.53
N TYR A 107 18.06 -2.14 -6.11
CA TYR A 107 16.82 -2.71 -5.56
C TYR A 107 16.74 -4.24 -5.70
N GLY A 108 17.54 -4.82 -6.58
CA GLY A 108 17.51 -6.24 -6.96
C GLY A 108 16.58 -6.52 -8.14
N ARG A 109 17.08 -7.34 -9.10
CA ARG A 109 16.33 -7.77 -10.30
C ARG A 109 15.37 -8.92 -10.00
N HIS A 110 14.50 -8.70 -9.02
CA HIS A 110 13.46 -9.65 -8.60
C HIS A 110 12.17 -8.90 -8.28
N THR A 111 11.04 -9.60 -8.28
CA THR A 111 9.70 -9.00 -8.12
C THR A 111 9.61 -8.08 -6.91
N THR A 112 10.12 -8.48 -5.74
CA THR A 112 10.09 -7.65 -4.52
C THR A 112 10.80 -6.31 -4.72
N GLY A 113 12.07 -6.34 -5.16
CA GLY A 113 12.85 -5.12 -5.34
C GLY A 113 12.26 -4.19 -6.40
N GLN A 114 11.83 -4.74 -7.54
CA GLN A 114 11.24 -3.94 -8.61
C GLN A 114 9.86 -3.39 -8.25
N SER A 115 9.09 -4.08 -7.38
CA SER A 115 7.83 -3.55 -6.84
C SER A 115 8.06 -2.40 -5.86
N LEU A 116 9.09 -2.48 -5.02
CA LEU A 116 9.49 -1.38 -4.12
C LEU A 116 10.03 -0.18 -4.90
N LEU A 117 10.79 -0.41 -5.97
CA LEU A 117 11.22 0.65 -6.88
C LEU A 117 10.04 1.33 -7.56
N LEU A 118 9.04 0.57 -8.01
CA LEU A 118 7.80 1.13 -8.56
C LEU A 118 7.06 1.96 -7.49
N ALA A 119 7.01 1.50 -6.25
CA ALA A 119 6.39 2.26 -5.16
C ALA A 119 7.08 3.61 -4.95
N ARG A 120 8.42 3.66 -4.93
CA ARG A 120 9.20 4.92 -4.87
C ARG A 120 8.78 5.88 -5.98
N ARG A 121 8.71 5.39 -7.25
CA ARG A 121 8.32 6.20 -8.41
C ARG A 121 6.90 6.75 -8.32
N LEU A 122 5.98 5.96 -7.75
CA LEU A 122 4.60 6.42 -7.53
C LEU A 122 4.50 7.49 -6.45
N VAL A 123 5.28 7.36 -5.37
CA VAL A 123 5.38 8.40 -4.33
C VAL A 123 5.96 9.69 -4.91
N GLU A 124 7.02 9.62 -5.72
CA GLU A 124 7.64 10.78 -6.38
C GLU A 124 6.66 11.59 -7.24
N VAL A 125 5.67 10.95 -7.83
CA VAL A 125 4.65 11.63 -8.63
C VAL A 125 3.40 12.01 -7.84
N GLY A 126 3.44 11.85 -6.51
CA GLY A 126 2.41 12.31 -5.58
C GLY A 126 1.26 11.32 -5.35
N VAL A 127 1.46 10.03 -5.59
CA VAL A 127 0.47 9.02 -5.18
C VAL A 127 0.47 8.92 -3.65
N PRO A 128 -0.66 9.24 -2.97
CA PRO A 128 -0.65 9.42 -1.52
C PRO A 128 -0.53 8.11 -0.74
N ILE A 129 -1.01 6.99 -1.28
CA ILE A 129 -0.94 5.68 -0.63
C ILE A 129 -0.55 4.63 -1.66
N VAL A 130 0.52 3.90 -1.39
CA VAL A 130 1.00 2.80 -2.22
C VAL A 130 1.17 1.56 -1.34
N GLN A 131 0.40 0.51 -1.62
CA GLN A 131 0.55 -0.77 -0.95
C GLN A 131 1.31 -1.75 -1.86
N VAL A 132 2.37 -2.33 -1.33
CA VAL A 132 3.17 -3.37 -2.01
C VAL A 132 2.95 -4.69 -1.30
N ASN A 133 2.32 -5.64 -1.99
CA ASN A 133 2.19 -7.01 -1.47
C ASN A 133 3.46 -7.80 -1.80
N ILE A 134 4.25 -8.10 -0.78
CA ILE A 134 5.54 -8.80 -0.93
C ILE A 134 5.31 -10.30 -0.91
N GLY A 135 5.32 -10.90 -2.09
CA GLY A 135 5.05 -12.31 -2.31
C GLY A 135 3.61 -12.59 -2.79
N ARG A 136 3.41 -13.83 -3.19
CA ARG A 136 2.08 -14.34 -3.54
C ARG A 136 1.42 -14.91 -2.30
N VAL A 137 0.17 -15.40 -2.46
CA VAL A 137 -0.56 -16.12 -1.43
C VAL A 137 0.34 -17.14 -0.73
N GLN A 138 0.33 -17.13 0.60
CA GLN A 138 1.07 -18.06 1.47
C GLN A 138 2.60 -18.01 1.35
N THR A 139 3.19 -17.02 0.68
CA THR A 139 4.65 -16.94 0.55
C THR A 139 5.36 -16.86 1.91
N TRP A 140 4.79 -16.11 2.84
CA TRP A 140 5.32 -15.91 4.20
C TRP A 140 4.68 -16.83 5.25
N ASP A 141 3.71 -17.65 4.86
CA ASP A 141 2.99 -18.57 5.73
C ASP A 141 3.72 -19.93 5.83
N ASN A 142 4.86 -19.92 6.52
CA ASN A 142 5.80 -21.02 6.51
C ASN A 142 5.55 -21.99 7.68
N HIS A 143 4.56 -22.86 7.52
CA HIS A 143 4.28 -23.98 8.45
C HIS A 143 5.29 -25.13 8.37
N SER A 144 6.27 -25.04 7.47
CA SER A 144 7.36 -25.99 7.33
C SER A 144 8.63 -25.31 6.84
N ASN A 145 9.79 -25.87 7.18
CA ASN A 145 11.12 -25.44 6.70
C ASN A 145 11.35 -23.91 6.77
N ILE A 146 10.87 -23.25 7.84
CA ILE A 146 10.87 -21.78 7.95
C ILE A 146 12.28 -21.19 7.87
N PHE A 147 13.29 -21.82 8.49
CA PHE A 147 14.63 -21.23 8.58
C PHE A 147 15.32 -21.09 7.22
N PRO A 148 15.46 -22.14 6.38
CA PRO A 148 16.04 -21.99 5.05
C PRO A 148 15.15 -21.13 4.16
N THR A 149 13.82 -21.23 4.29
CA THR A 149 12.89 -20.39 3.52
C THR A 149 13.11 -18.90 3.78
N LEU A 150 13.21 -18.50 5.04
CA LEU A 150 13.47 -17.10 5.40
C LEU A 150 14.88 -16.69 5.02
N LYS A 151 15.89 -17.46 5.45
CA LYS A 151 17.31 -17.10 5.29
C LYS A 151 17.74 -16.98 3.85
N ASP A 152 17.34 -17.93 3.01
CA ASP A 152 17.92 -18.07 1.67
C ASP A 152 17.02 -17.51 0.57
N ARG A 153 15.70 -17.35 0.83
CA ARG A 153 14.74 -17.02 -0.21
C ARG A 153 13.96 -15.72 0.03
N LEU A 154 13.46 -15.49 1.27
CA LEU A 154 12.52 -14.39 1.50
C LEU A 154 13.17 -13.13 2.05
N LEU A 155 14.06 -13.26 3.03
CA LEU A 155 14.68 -12.12 3.68
C LEU A 155 15.70 -11.39 2.79
N PRO A 156 16.59 -12.06 2.02
CA PRO A 156 17.58 -11.33 1.23
C PRO A 156 16.98 -10.39 0.20
N PRO A 157 15.97 -10.78 -0.61
CA PRO A 157 15.30 -9.86 -1.53
C PRO A 157 14.55 -8.73 -0.82
N LEU A 158 13.97 -8.99 0.33
CA LEU A 158 13.28 -7.99 1.14
C LEU A 158 14.25 -6.97 1.69
N ASP A 159 15.32 -7.42 2.32
CA ASP A 159 16.36 -6.57 2.91
C ASP A 159 16.99 -5.66 1.84
N GLN A 160 17.40 -6.22 0.70
CA GLN A 160 17.94 -5.46 -0.42
C GLN A 160 16.98 -4.39 -0.93
N GLY A 161 15.72 -4.76 -1.17
CA GLY A 161 14.74 -3.82 -1.73
C GLY A 161 14.32 -2.74 -0.74
N MET A 162 14.14 -3.09 0.55
CA MET A 162 13.75 -2.13 1.60
C MET A 162 14.88 -1.15 1.92
N SER A 163 16.12 -1.61 2.04
CA SER A 163 17.26 -0.70 2.26
C SER A 163 17.40 0.29 1.09
N ALA A 164 17.30 -0.19 -0.15
CA ALA A 164 17.34 0.68 -1.32
C ALA A 164 16.19 1.70 -1.35
N LEU A 165 14.97 1.30 -0.94
CA LEU A 165 13.82 2.20 -0.84
C LEU A 165 14.06 3.31 0.18
N LEU A 166 14.50 2.96 1.38
CA LEU A 166 14.74 3.92 2.46
C LEU A 166 15.87 4.90 2.11
N ASP A 167 16.96 4.39 1.51
CA ASP A 167 18.07 5.21 1.02
C ASP A 167 17.62 6.21 -0.05
N ASP A 168 16.82 5.77 -1.03
CA ASP A 168 16.31 6.65 -2.09
C ASP A 168 15.38 7.72 -1.52
N LEU A 169 14.39 7.32 -0.71
CA LEU A 169 13.46 8.27 -0.10
C LEU A 169 14.21 9.29 0.78
N SER A 170 15.21 8.85 1.53
CA SER A 170 16.04 9.70 2.37
C SER A 170 16.89 10.67 1.53
N SER A 171 17.61 10.17 0.53
CA SER A 171 18.51 10.98 -0.31
C SER A 171 17.75 12.01 -1.15
N GLN A 172 16.50 11.74 -1.50
CA GLN A 172 15.63 12.64 -2.25
C GLN A 172 14.81 13.58 -1.35
N GLY A 173 14.94 13.47 -0.02
CA GLY A 173 14.17 14.26 0.94
C GLY A 173 12.70 13.83 1.08
N LEU A 174 12.28 12.76 0.42
CA LEU A 174 10.90 12.27 0.44
C LEU A 174 10.56 11.52 1.72
N LEU A 175 11.55 10.97 2.44
CA LEU A 175 11.31 10.20 3.66
C LEU A 175 10.70 11.07 4.76
N ALA A 176 11.00 12.36 4.78
CA ALA A 176 10.41 13.29 5.76
C ALA A 176 8.88 13.41 5.64
N GLU A 177 8.34 13.21 4.43
CA GLU A 177 6.90 13.33 4.13
C GLU A 177 6.25 11.99 3.77
N THR A 178 6.97 10.88 3.95
CA THR A 178 6.47 9.55 3.58
C THR A 178 6.62 8.60 4.76
N LEU A 179 5.50 8.10 5.29
CA LEU A 179 5.53 6.99 6.23
C LEU A 179 5.72 5.67 5.47
N VAL A 180 6.83 5.01 5.74
CA VAL A 180 7.08 3.64 5.28
C VAL A 180 6.72 2.68 6.39
N LEU A 181 5.77 1.79 6.12
CA LEU A 181 5.26 0.80 7.06
C LEU A 181 5.41 -0.60 6.48
N MET A 182 6.03 -1.52 7.24
CA MET A 182 6.13 -2.93 6.87
C MET A 182 5.56 -3.78 8.01
N LEU A 183 4.53 -4.57 7.69
CA LEU A 183 3.87 -5.47 8.63
C LEU A 183 3.56 -6.82 7.99
N GLY A 184 3.33 -7.84 8.85
CA GLY A 184 2.53 -9.01 8.54
C GLY A 184 1.11 -8.90 9.10
N GLU A 185 0.28 -9.90 8.85
CA GLU A 185 -1.11 -9.95 9.34
C GLU A 185 -1.19 -10.24 10.85
N PHE A 186 -0.28 -11.09 11.36
CA PHE A 186 -0.10 -11.48 12.77
C PHE A 186 1.26 -12.18 12.95
N GLY A 187 1.62 -12.49 14.19
CA GLY A 187 2.86 -13.18 14.53
C GLY A 187 2.83 -14.68 14.27
N ARG A 188 3.93 -15.32 14.60
CA ARG A 188 4.12 -16.77 14.47
C ARG A 188 4.47 -17.38 15.83
N THR A 189 4.06 -18.65 16.02
CA THR A 189 4.29 -19.36 17.31
C THR A 189 5.76 -19.30 17.73
N PRO A 190 6.05 -19.01 19.01
CA PRO A 190 7.41 -19.07 19.54
C PRO A 190 8.01 -20.48 19.39
N LYS A 191 7.18 -21.49 19.60
CA LYS A 191 7.57 -22.91 19.46
C LYS A 191 7.60 -23.31 17.99
N ILE A 192 8.68 -23.93 17.56
CA ILE A 192 8.80 -24.58 16.26
C ILE A 192 7.96 -25.86 16.25
N ASN A 193 7.17 -26.07 15.21
CA ASN A 193 6.35 -27.26 15.02
C ASN A 193 7.17 -28.45 14.50
N THR A 194 6.54 -29.62 14.41
CA THR A 194 7.18 -30.87 13.97
C THR A 194 7.71 -30.85 12.54
N ASN A 195 7.26 -29.89 11.72
CA ASN A 195 7.69 -29.72 10.33
C ASN A 195 8.78 -28.65 10.17
N ASN A 196 9.45 -28.25 11.26
CA ASN A 196 10.42 -27.14 11.29
C ASN A 196 9.83 -25.82 10.77
N GLY A 197 8.55 -25.56 11.05
CA GLY A 197 7.83 -24.35 10.73
C GLY A 197 7.29 -23.64 11.96
N ARG A 198 6.56 -22.56 11.74
CA ARG A 198 5.83 -21.83 12.77
C ARG A 198 4.37 -21.70 12.36
N ASP A 199 3.47 -21.85 13.32
CA ASP A 199 2.04 -21.69 13.10
C ASP A 199 1.60 -20.27 13.45
N HIS A 200 0.32 -19.94 13.25
CA HIS A 200 -0.24 -18.63 13.52
C HIS A 200 -0.25 -18.29 15.00
N TRP A 201 0.13 -17.05 15.35
CA TRP A 201 0.16 -16.56 16.72
C TRP A 201 -0.22 -15.09 16.80
N GLY A 202 -1.48 -14.80 17.09
CA GLY A 202 -2.00 -13.43 17.14
C GLY A 202 -1.48 -12.55 18.28
N PRO A 203 -1.16 -13.10 19.49
CA PRO A 203 -0.86 -12.26 20.65
C PRO A 203 0.39 -11.39 20.56
N CYS A 204 1.37 -11.73 19.71
CA CYS A 204 2.62 -10.97 19.62
C CYS A 204 3.18 -10.98 18.21
N PHE A 205 3.38 -9.79 17.64
CA PHE A 205 4.02 -9.60 16.34
C PHE A 205 4.74 -8.24 16.30
N PHE A 206 5.42 -7.92 15.22
CA PHE A 206 6.16 -6.68 15.08
C PHE A 206 5.82 -5.97 13.77
N GLY A 207 6.09 -4.65 13.74
CA GLY A 207 6.07 -3.82 12.55
C GLY A 207 7.31 -2.96 12.45
N LEU A 208 7.64 -2.50 11.26
CA LEU A 208 8.69 -1.52 11.00
C LEU A 208 8.06 -0.23 10.53
N PHE A 209 8.50 0.88 11.12
CA PHE A 209 8.06 2.23 10.77
C PHE A 209 9.29 3.08 10.44
N ALA A 210 9.21 3.87 9.38
CA ALA A 210 10.26 4.82 9.01
C ALA A 210 9.67 6.04 8.30
N GLY A 211 10.29 7.20 8.49
CA GLY A 211 9.88 8.44 7.82
C GLY A 211 8.70 9.14 8.48
N ALA A 212 8.21 10.21 7.85
CA ALA A 212 7.09 11.05 8.32
C ALA A 212 7.23 11.49 9.81
N GLY A 213 8.43 11.85 10.26
CA GLY A 213 8.70 12.26 11.63
C GLY A 213 8.97 11.14 12.62
N VAL A 214 8.86 9.86 12.20
CA VAL A 214 9.22 8.72 13.06
C VAL A 214 10.69 8.77 13.44
N GLN A 215 10.99 8.65 14.73
CA GLN A 215 12.37 8.63 15.22
C GLN A 215 12.99 7.25 14.95
N GLY A 216 14.02 7.22 14.12
CA GLY A 216 14.71 6.00 13.73
C GLY A 216 15.61 5.43 14.83
N GLY A 217 16.02 4.15 14.66
CA GLY A 217 16.98 3.48 15.54
C GLY A 217 16.42 3.03 16.88
N GLN A 218 15.11 3.04 17.06
CA GLN A 218 14.43 2.64 18.29
C GLN A 218 13.80 1.25 18.18
N VAL A 219 13.66 0.59 19.30
CA VAL A 219 12.81 -0.58 19.49
C VAL A 219 11.76 -0.22 20.53
N ILE A 220 10.51 -0.16 20.11
CA ILE A 220 9.36 0.18 20.94
C ILE A 220 8.62 -1.10 21.29
N GLY A 221 8.39 -1.28 22.60
CA GLY A 221 7.77 -2.49 23.13
C GLY A 221 8.75 -3.63 23.36
N LYS A 222 8.29 -4.59 24.16
CA LYS A 222 9.07 -5.76 24.59
C LYS A 222 8.18 -6.98 24.75
N SER A 223 8.64 -8.12 24.27
CA SER A 223 8.01 -9.42 24.53
C SER A 223 8.62 -10.11 25.77
N ASP A 224 7.93 -11.14 26.24
CA ASP A 224 8.45 -12.06 27.21
C ASP A 224 9.70 -12.80 26.69
N PRO A 225 10.45 -13.53 27.55
CA PRO A 225 11.70 -14.20 27.16
C PRO A 225 11.55 -15.23 26.04
N ILE A 226 10.35 -15.73 25.78
CA ILE A 226 10.09 -16.71 24.72
C ILE A 226 9.43 -16.08 23.49
N GLY A 227 9.16 -14.76 23.48
CA GLY A 227 8.53 -14.06 22.37
C GLY A 227 7.05 -14.40 22.16
N ALA A 228 6.34 -14.82 23.22
CA ALA A 228 4.96 -15.25 23.14
C ALA A 228 3.97 -14.10 23.34
N TYR A 229 4.20 -13.24 24.32
CA TYR A 229 3.29 -12.17 24.71
C TYR A 229 4.03 -10.85 24.92
N PRO A 230 3.42 -9.70 24.64
CA PRO A 230 3.99 -8.42 25.04
C PRO A 230 4.00 -8.29 26.58
N VAL A 231 5.10 -7.73 27.12
CA VAL A 231 5.26 -7.42 28.56
C VAL A 231 5.45 -5.93 28.82
N SER A 232 5.48 -5.12 27.78
CA SER A 232 5.38 -3.66 27.83
C SER A 232 3.99 -3.22 27.34
N THR A 233 3.81 -1.92 27.12
CA THR A 233 2.60 -1.39 26.45
C THR A 233 2.36 -2.15 25.15
N ALA A 234 1.19 -2.79 25.04
CA ALA A 234 0.81 -3.51 23.84
C ALA A 234 0.05 -2.57 22.90
N TYR A 235 0.39 -2.60 21.63
CA TYR A 235 -0.29 -1.89 20.58
C TYR A 235 -1.14 -2.85 19.74
N ALA A 236 -2.39 -2.48 19.49
CA ALA A 236 -3.32 -3.25 18.67
C ALA A 236 -3.21 -2.87 17.18
N PRO A 237 -3.73 -3.68 16.25
CA PRO A 237 -3.84 -3.30 14.84
C PRO A 237 -4.57 -1.97 14.62
N ASP A 238 -5.54 -1.64 15.47
CA ASP A 238 -6.25 -0.37 15.41
C ASP A 238 -5.32 0.82 15.70
N ASP A 239 -4.33 0.67 16.59
CA ASP A 239 -3.34 1.71 16.90
C ASP A 239 -2.40 1.94 15.70
N VAL A 240 -2.04 0.87 14.99
CA VAL A 240 -1.30 0.97 13.73
C VAL A 240 -2.13 1.74 12.69
N GLY A 241 -3.41 1.42 12.55
CA GLY A 241 -4.33 2.12 11.66
C GLY A 241 -4.47 3.61 12.03
N ALA A 242 -4.64 3.92 13.32
CA ALA A 242 -4.69 5.29 13.82
C ALA A 242 -3.39 6.06 13.53
N THR A 243 -2.24 5.40 13.65
CA THR A 243 -0.93 5.98 13.31
C THR A 243 -0.83 6.32 11.82
N VAL A 244 -1.34 5.47 10.94
CA VAL A 244 -1.40 5.75 9.49
C VAL A 244 -2.30 6.95 9.21
N TYR A 245 -3.49 7.02 9.80
CA TYR A 245 -4.38 8.17 9.64
C TYR A 245 -3.74 9.45 10.18
N HIS A 246 -3.10 9.39 11.34
CA HIS A 246 -2.37 10.52 11.91
C HIS A 246 -1.29 11.06 10.94
N ALA A 247 -0.48 10.16 10.35
CA ALA A 247 0.54 10.54 9.38
C ALA A 247 -0.05 11.16 8.11
N LEU A 248 -1.29 10.82 7.74
CA LEU A 248 -2.03 11.41 6.63
C LEU A 248 -2.76 12.71 7.00
N GLY A 249 -2.68 13.16 8.25
CA GLY A 249 -3.42 14.33 8.74
C GLY A 249 -4.93 14.10 8.87
N ILE A 250 -5.36 12.86 8.99
CA ILE A 250 -6.76 12.46 9.12
C ILE A 250 -7.04 12.10 10.58
N ASP A 251 -8.06 12.72 11.18
CA ASP A 251 -8.51 12.34 12.52
C ASP A 251 -9.12 10.92 12.49
N PRO A 252 -8.56 9.96 13.26
CA PRO A 252 -9.11 8.60 13.34
C PRO A 252 -10.57 8.55 13.82
N GLN A 253 -11.01 9.54 14.60
CA GLN A 253 -12.39 9.64 15.08
C GLN A 253 -13.37 10.18 14.03
N THR A 254 -12.91 10.47 12.81
CA THR A 254 -13.76 10.92 11.70
C THR A 254 -14.89 9.92 11.44
N VAL A 255 -16.12 10.43 11.39
CA VAL A 255 -17.29 9.59 11.07
C VAL A 255 -17.44 9.47 9.57
N VAL A 256 -17.36 8.26 9.07
CA VAL A 256 -17.68 7.89 7.68
C VAL A 256 -19.04 7.20 7.60
N ARG A 257 -19.63 7.12 6.41
CA ARG A 257 -20.92 6.47 6.21
C ARG A 257 -20.79 5.32 5.21
N ASP A 258 -21.42 4.22 5.56
CA ASP A 258 -21.51 3.07 4.67
C ASP A 258 -22.52 3.28 3.51
N ARG A 259 -22.68 2.26 2.67
CA ARG A 259 -23.62 2.29 1.54
C ARG A 259 -25.10 2.44 1.96
N LEU A 260 -25.43 2.11 3.19
CA LEU A 260 -26.76 2.26 3.79
C LEU A 260 -26.89 3.56 4.59
N ASN A 261 -25.92 4.48 4.45
CA ASN A 261 -25.86 5.74 5.16
C ASN A 261 -25.71 5.61 6.68
N ARG A 262 -25.24 4.46 7.19
CA ARG A 262 -25.02 4.24 8.63
C ARG A 262 -23.66 4.85 9.01
N PRO A 263 -23.61 5.63 10.11
CA PRO A 263 -22.37 6.23 10.57
C PRO A 263 -21.47 5.17 11.22
N THR A 264 -20.16 5.25 10.94
CA THR A 264 -19.13 4.48 11.65
C THR A 264 -17.91 5.36 11.86
N ILE A 265 -17.21 5.16 12.96
CA ILE A 265 -15.93 5.81 13.22
C ILE A 265 -14.88 5.14 12.33
N LEU A 266 -13.99 5.96 11.75
CA LEU A 266 -12.98 5.50 10.81
C LEU A 266 -12.02 4.50 11.44
N ASN A 267 -11.55 4.79 12.67
CA ASN A 267 -10.68 3.92 13.44
C ASN A 267 -10.86 4.17 14.95
N GLN A 268 -10.77 3.12 15.79
CA GLN A 268 -10.98 3.21 17.24
C GLN A 268 -9.67 3.24 18.04
N GLY A 269 -8.51 3.02 17.39
CA GLY A 269 -7.21 3.04 18.02
C GLY A 269 -6.67 4.45 18.28
N HIS A 270 -5.50 4.50 18.86
CA HIS A 270 -4.76 5.72 19.14
C HIS A 270 -3.41 5.70 18.41
N PRO A 271 -2.91 6.83 17.89
CA PRO A 271 -1.58 6.89 17.31
C PRO A 271 -0.51 6.41 18.30
N ILE A 272 0.48 5.68 17.81
CA ILE A 272 1.61 5.19 18.60
C ILE A 272 2.59 6.36 18.80
N GLU A 273 2.35 7.16 19.86
CA GLU A 273 3.12 8.38 20.14
C GLU A 273 4.60 8.09 20.34
N ALA A 274 4.95 6.95 20.94
CA ALA A 274 6.34 6.53 21.14
C ALA A 274 7.18 6.48 19.84
N LEU A 275 6.55 6.40 18.68
CA LEU A 275 7.24 6.49 17.38
C LEU A 275 7.81 7.89 17.13
N TYR A 276 7.24 8.94 17.73
CA TYR A 276 7.53 10.34 17.44
C TYR A 276 8.26 11.06 18.58
N ASP A 277 8.02 10.71 19.82
CA ASP A 277 8.59 11.38 21.00
C ASP A 277 9.83 10.71 21.60
N GLY A 278 10.18 9.51 21.10
CA GLY A 278 11.33 8.77 21.58
C GLY A 278 11.14 8.12 22.97
N SER A 279 9.93 8.12 23.48
CA SER A 279 9.63 7.42 24.73
C SER A 279 9.64 5.91 24.52
N SER A 280 10.75 5.26 24.90
CA SER A 280 10.81 3.78 24.99
C SER A 280 9.93 3.35 26.16
N SER A 281 8.78 2.76 25.88
CA SER A 281 7.88 2.14 26.87
C SER A 281 8.37 0.78 27.34
#